data_1653a5ef6eb46383ff748f709accc36a
#
_entry.id   1653a5ef6eb46383ff748f709accc36a
#
_cell.length_a   1.000
_cell.length_b   1.000
_cell.length_c   1.000
_cell.angle_alpha   90.00
_cell.angle_beta   90.00
_cell.angle_gamma   90.00
#
_symmetry.space_group_name_H-M   'P 1'
#
loop_
_entity.id
_entity.type
_entity.pdbx_description
1 polymer ?
#
loop_
_entity_poly.entity_id
_entity_poly.type
_entity_poly.pdbx_seq_one_letter_code
_entity_poly.pdbx_strand_id
1 'polypeptide(L)'
;LGMDKTALLPDLSDNPYVQKKRQESKAYDTKGNSLGTAFYEYGLYSIGQAAGTLEDLQKFAQALLGRKALFERPETWNTLYNPTSTYPGTNIARNAHGFWINEYGVSIIGHGGNTDGFSSRLMLDLESGIGYIVMTNQSMEENYNYQMPELVFGRRKTADEETQKQFKPGYYRSPRTYLHGPLSFLRLMMPSIEKIDNPAQNRILSTNFWTIYESKGKITIPVAVVDYEKISAFDFYKDYIILGLGILGIVYSFGTLIISLLLGAYRLISRKTVERSDRTWKVWNLLTSLGILAVPLNLLM
;
A
#
# COMPACT_ATOMS: atom_id res chain seq x y z
N LEU A 1 14.20 27.14 -1.99
CA LEU A 1 12.79 27.36 -2.35
C LEU A 1 12.04 28.27 -1.37
N GLY A 2 12.60 28.54 -0.19
CA GLY A 2 11.91 29.28 0.87
C GLY A 2 10.69 28.54 1.44
N MET A 3 10.78 27.21 1.53
CA MET A 3 9.73 26.33 2.09
C MET A 3 9.92 26.20 3.61
N ASP A 4 9.77 27.32 4.33
CA ASP A 4 10.09 27.40 5.76
C ASP A 4 9.04 26.74 6.68
N LYS A 5 7.94 26.26 6.10
CA LYS A 5 6.86 25.55 6.79
C LYS A 5 6.70 24.12 6.27
N THR A 6 7.81 23.44 6.05
CA THR A 6 7.86 22.03 5.61
C THR A 6 8.81 21.27 6.54
N ALA A 7 8.43 20.08 6.95
CA ALA A 7 9.21 19.16 7.77
C ALA A 7 9.35 17.81 7.08
N LEU A 8 10.47 17.14 7.27
CA LEU A 8 10.80 15.87 6.60
C LEU A 8 11.17 14.74 7.57
N LEU A 9 11.56 15.05 8.82
CA LEU A 9 11.89 14.00 9.80
C LEU A 9 10.64 13.24 10.28
N PRO A 10 10.79 12.00 10.74
CA PRO A 10 9.67 11.16 11.17
C PRO A 10 8.79 11.80 12.24
N ASP A 11 9.39 12.46 13.20
CA ASP A 11 8.76 13.16 14.30
C ASP A 11 8.46 14.66 14.01
N LEU A 12 8.82 15.14 12.80
CA LEU A 12 8.71 16.54 12.36
C LEU A 12 9.52 17.51 13.23
N SER A 13 10.54 17.06 13.97
CA SER A 13 11.35 17.87 14.87
C SER A 13 12.25 18.88 14.14
N ASP A 14 12.48 18.67 12.85
CA ASP A 14 13.18 19.60 11.97
C ASP A 14 12.41 20.90 11.71
N ASN A 15 11.09 20.95 12.05
CA ASN A 15 10.28 22.16 11.98
C ASN A 15 9.24 22.23 13.10
N PRO A 16 9.53 22.92 14.22
CA PRO A 16 8.61 23.01 15.37
C PRO A 16 7.24 23.62 15.04
N TYR A 17 7.17 24.53 14.07
CA TYR A 17 5.89 25.10 13.63
C TYR A 17 5.03 24.02 12.97
N VAL A 18 5.60 23.24 12.05
CA VAL A 18 4.89 22.15 11.35
C VAL A 18 4.49 21.05 12.33
N GLN A 19 5.42 20.66 13.22
CA GLN A 19 5.14 19.67 14.26
C GLN A 19 3.92 20.06 15.12
N LYS A 20 3.91 21.31 15.62
CA LYS A 20 2.79 21.82 16.40
C LYS A 20 1.48 21.83 15.58
N LYS A 21 1.51 22.35 14.35
CA LYS A 21 0.33 22.41 13.49
C LYS A 21 -0.19 21.02 13.14
N ARG A 22 0.68 20.05 12.93
CA ARG A 22 0.29 18.67 12.67
C ARG A 22 -0.38 18.00 13.87
N GLN A 23 0.08 18.29 15.08
CA GLN A 23 -0.53 17.83 16.33
C GLN A 23 -1.90 18.48 16.61
N GLU A 24 -2.11 19.71 16.15
CA GLU A 24 -3.40 20.42 16.26
C GLU A 24 -4.40 20.00 15.16
N SER A 25 -3.92 19.41 14.06
CA SER A 25 -4.75 19.08 12.90
C SER A 25 -5.66 17.90 13.19
N LYS A 26 -6.93 18.00 12.84
CA LYS A 26 -7.89 16.89 12.89
C LYS A 26 -7.83 16.09 11.59
N ALA A 27 -7.95 14.78 11.72
CA ALA A 27 -7.94 13.82 10.64
C ALA A 27 -9.25 13.03 10.59
N TYR A 28 -9.63 12.60 9.39
CA TYR A 28 -10.87 11.90 9.15
C TYR A 28 -10.66 10.66 8.29
N ASP A 29 -11.45 9.61 8.54
CA ASP A 29 -11.47 8.42 7.71
C ASP A 29 -12.21 8.66 6.37
N THR A 30 -12.30 7.63 5.53
CA THR A 30 -13.02 7.67 4.24
C THR A 30 -14.52 7.94 4.36
N LYS A 31 -15.09 7.78 5.56
CA LYS A 31 -16.52 8.02 5.85
C LYS A 31 -16.77 9.35 6.54
N GLY A 32 -15.71 10.10 6.84
CA GLY A 32 -15.80 11.38 7.57
C GLY A 32 -15.82 11.22 9.08
N ASN A 33 -15.55 10.03 9.64
CA ASN A 33 -15.42 9.88 11.08
C ASN A 33 -14.06 10.41 11.55
N SER A 34 -14.05 11.08 12.72
CA SER A 34 -12.82 11.64 13.27
C SER A 34 -11.84 10.55 13.70
N LEU A 35 -10.60 10.69 13.28
CA LEU A 35 -9.44 9.89 13.72
C LEU A 35 -8.60 10.63 14.77
N GLY A 36 -9.13 11.71 15.37
CA GLY A 36 -8.36 12.58 16.23
C GLY A 36 -7.30 13.35 15.44
N THR A 37 -6.09 13.46 15.98
CA THR A 37 -4.97 14.11 15.30
C THR A 37 -4.31 13.20 14.25
N ALA A 38 -4.49 11.86 14.37
CA ALA A 38 -3.79 10.85 13.59
C ALA A 38 -2.28 11.19 13.40
N PHE A 39 -1.66 11.65 14.48
CA PHE A 39 -0.22 11.93 14.49
C PHE A 39 0.53 10.61 14.70
N TYR A 40 1.34 10.23 13.73
CA TYR A 40 2.13 9.01 13.73
C TYR A 40 3.41 9.20 12.94
N GLU A 41 4.39 8.37 13.22
CA GLU A 41 5.67 8.35 12.55
C GLU A 41 5.72 7.21 11.54
N TYR A 42 6.22 7.47 10.35
CA TYR A 42 6.44 6.45 9.34
C TYR A 42 7.84 5.88 9.42
N GLY A 43 7.97 4.57 9.48
CA GLY A 43 9.27 3.90 9.40
C GLY A 43 10.04 4.17 8.10
N LEU A 44 9.32 4.45 7.02
CA LEU A 44 9.89 4.85 5.72
C LEU A 44 9.69 6.35 5.46
N TYR A 45 10.06 7.18 6.40
CA TYR A 45 9.83 8.63 6.39
C TYR A 45 10.33 9.34 5.12
N SER A 46 11.46 8.91 4.56
CA SER A 46 12.05 9.51 3.36
C SER A 46 11.16 9.44 2.10
N ILE A 47 10.14 8.58 2.10
CA ILE A 47 9.23 8.40 0.96
C ILE A 47 7.78 8.77 1.24
N GLY A 48 7.44 9.21 2.45
CA GLY A 48 6.04 9.45 2.77
C GLY A 48 5.74 10.36 3.95
N GLN A 49 6.75 10.87 4.66
CA GLN A 49 6.54 11.64 5.89
C GLN A 49 6.50 13.16 5.69
N ALA A 50 6.82 13.68 4.50
CA ALA A 50 6.83 15.12 4.30
C ALA A 50 5.49 15.75 4.73
N ALA A 51 5.56 16.70 5.65
CA ALA A 51 4.43 17.49 6.12
C ALA A 51 4.73 18.98 5.92
N GLY A 52 3.72 19.74 5.46
CA GLY A 52 3.93 21.15 5.17
C GLY A 52 2.62 21.88 4.92
N THR A 53 2.73 23.12 4.50
CA THR A 53 1.61 23.96 4.13
C THR A 53 1.35 23.94 2.62
N LEU A 54 0.14 24.34 2.23
CA LEU A 54 -0.22 24.49 0.83
C LEU A 54 0.65 25.52 0.12
N GLU A 55 1.00 26.62 0.80
CA GLU A 55 1.87 27.67 0.27
C GLU A 55 3.27 27.15 -0.05
N ASP A 56 3.83 26.29 0.80
CA ASP A 56 5.14 25.70 0.54
C ASP A 56 5.09 24.70 -0.63
N LEU A 57 4.04 23.87 -0.69
CA LEU A 57 3.84 22.98 -1.83
C LEU A 57 3.63 23.76 -3.13
N GLN A 58 2.99 24.94 -3.07
CA GLN A 58 2.87 25.85 -4.22
C GLN A 58 4.24 26.38 -4.68
N LYS A 59 5.14 26.76 -3.77
CA LYS A 59 6.52 27.16 -4.13
C LYS A 59 7.25 26.03 -4.85
N PHE A 60 7.09 24.80 -4.37
CA PHE A 60 7.66 23.63 -5.03
C PHE A 60 7.07 23.42 -6.44
N ALA A 61 5.75 23.50 -6.59
CA ALA A 61 5.10 23.42 -7.89
C ALA A 61 5.56 24.50 -8.86
N GLN A 62 5.68 25.75 -8.40
CA GLN A 62 6.17 26.87 -9.21
C GLN A 62 7.64 26.66 -9.64
N ALA A 63 8.49 26.11 -8.77
CA ALA A 63 9.86 25.77 -9.13
C ALA A 63 9.92 24.68 -10.21
N LEU A 64 9.06 23.67 -10.13
CA LEU A 64 8.94 22.62 -11.14
C LEU A 64 8.44 23.19 -12.48
N LEU A 65 7.33 23.93 -12.50
CA LEU A 65 6.78 24.53 -13.71
C LEU A 65 7.76 25.51 -14.36
N GLY A 66 8.39 26.34 -13.55
CA GLY A 66 9.36 27.35 -14.02
C GLY A 66 10.74 26.81 -14.34
N ARG A 67 11.03 25.53 -14.04
CA ARG A 67 12.35 24.90 -14.15
C ARG A 67 13.44 25.74 -13.45
N LYS A 68 13.18 26.14 -12.22
CA LYS A 68 14.03 27.06 -11.45
C LYS A 68 14.33 26.53 -10.05
N ALA A 69 15.42 26.99 -9.48
CA ALA A 69 15.80 26.85 -8.09
C ALA A 69 16.12 25.43 -7.56
N LEU A 70 15.77 24.36 -8.27
CA LEU A 70 16.11 22.99 -7.88
C LEU A 70 17.37 22.48 -8.57
N PHE A 71 17.54 22.80 -9.84
CA PHE A 71 18.70 22.38 -10.64
C PHE A 71 19.22 23.54 -11.47
N GLU A 72 20.54 23.64 -11.54
CA GLU A 72 21.22 24.67 -12.32
C GLU A 72 21.29 24.31 -13.82
N ARG A 73 21.41 23.01 -14.13
CA ARG A 73 21.62 22.52 -15.49
C ARG A 73 20.30 22.26 -16.19
N PRO A 74 20.07 22.82 -17.39
CA PRO A 74 18.86 22.54 -18.19
C PRO A 74 18.69 21.04 -18.50
N GLU A 75 19.78 20.30 -18.69
CA GLU A 75 19.77 18.87 -19.00
C GLU A 75 19.19 18.05 -17.83
N THR A 76 19.41 18.48 -16.58
CA THR A 76 18.84 17.82 -15.41
C THR A 76 17.33 17.95 -15.37
N TRP A 77 16.79 19.10 -15.77
CA TRP A 77 15.33 19.29 -15.91
C TRP A 77 14.74 18.39 -17.01
N ASN A 78 15.41 18.31 -18.15
CA ASN A 78 14.99 17.43 -19.23
C ASN A 78 15.01 15.96 -18.79
N THR A 79 16.05 15.55 -18.07
CA THR A 79 16.13 14.21 -17.50
C THR A 79 14.99 13.97 -16.51
N LEU A 80 14.72 14.91 -15.60
CA LEU A 80 13.65 14.76 -14.60
C LEU A 80 12.29 14.47 -15.21
N TYR A 81 11.98 15.14 -16.32
CA TYR A 81 10.66 15.02 -16.98
C TYR A 81 10.61 13.96 -18.08
N ASN A 82 11.76 13.37 -18.42
CA ASN A 82 11.78 12.30 -19.41
C ASN A 82 11.14 11.03 -18.86
N PRO A 83 10.18 10.41 -19.55
CA PRO A 83 9.56 9.17 -19.10
C PRO A 83 10.58 8.05 -18.86
N THR A 84 10.50 7.40 -17.72
CA THR A 84 11.38 6.28 -17.35
C THR A 84 10.73 4.93 -17.58
N SER A 85 9.41 4.88 -17.72
CA SER A 85 8.69 3.67 -18.10
C SER A 85 7.38 3.99 -18.82
N THR A 86 6.87 3.00 -19.54
CA THR A 86 5.56 3.03 -20.19
C THR A 86 4.64 1.98 -19.56
N TYR A 87 3.33 2.12 -19.79
CA TYR A 87 2.39 1.06 -19.45
C TYR A 87 2.67 -0.18 -20.30
N PRO A 88 2.59 -1.40 -19.73
CA PRO A 88 2.92 -2.63 -20.43
C PRO A 88 2.14 -2.77 -21.74
N GLY A 89 2.88 -3.06 -22.84
CA GLY A 89 2.29 -3.24 -24.17
C GLY A 89 1.85 -1.95 -24.87
N THR A 90 2.18 -0.78 -24.33
CA THR A 90 1.82 0.52 -24.91
C THR A 90 3.04 1.45 -25.02
N ASN A 91 2.86 2.56 -25.77
CA ASN A 91 3.80 3.69 -25.78
C ASN A 91 3.37 4.82 -24.82
N ILE A 92 2.36 4.57 -23.97
CA ILE A 92 1.85 5.57 -23.04
C ILE A 92 2.80 5.67 -21.86
N ALA A 93 3.33 6.87 -21.61
CA ALA A 93 4.23 7.14 -20.50
C ALA A 93 3.53 6.90 -19.16
N ARG A 94 4.26 6.28 -18.20
CA ARG A 94 3.74 5.94 -16.88
C ARG A 94 4.31 6.80 -15.78
N ASN A 95 5.62 6.96 -15.76
CA ASN A 95 6.30 7.77 -14.74
C ASN A 95 7.61 8.36 -15.28
N ALA A 96 8.09 9.38 -14.57
CA ALA A 96 9.36 10.04 -14.80
C ALA A 96 9.98 10.39 -13.44
N HIS A 97 11.09 9.73 -13.07
CA HIS A 97 11.93 10.05 -11.90
C HIS A 97 11.15 10.39 -10.61
N GLY A 98 10.21 9.52 -10.21
CA GLY A 98 9.39 9.70 -9.00
C GLY A 98 8.06 10.42 -9.22
N PHE A 99 7.80 10.97 -10.39
CA PHE A 99 6.49 11.51 -10.75
C PHE A 99 5.67 10.50 -11.55
N TRP A 100 4.37 10.52 -11.36
CA TRP A 100 3.40 9.83 -12.22
C TRP A 100 3.06 10.69 -13.42
N ILE A 101 2.95 10.06 -14.59
CA ILE A 101 2.43 10.68 -15.79
C ILE A 101 1.00 10.18 -15.98
N ASN A 102 0.07 11.11 -16.13
CA ASN A 102 -1.35 10.83 -16.32
C ASN A 102 -1.85 11.57 -17.57
N GLU A 103 -2.60 10.86 -18.39
CA GLU A 103 -3.21 11.41 -19.59
C GLU A 103 -4.64 11.87 -19.28
N TYR A 104 -4.84 13.17 -19.43
CA TYR A 104 -6.14 13.85 -19.44
C TYR A 104 -6.43 14.42 -20.83
N GLY A 105 -7.16 15.52 -20.96
CA GLY A 105 -7.15 16.30 -22.20
C GLY A 105 -5.72 16.75 -22.57
N VAL A 106 -4.87 16.88 -21.58
CA VAL A 106 -3.43 17.17 -21.67
C VAL A 106 -2.61 16.13 -20.89
N SER A 107 -1.30 16.04 -21.14
CA SER A 107 -0.39 15.18 -20.37
C SER A 107 0.04 15.87 -19.09
N ILE A 108 -0.13 15.20 -17.97
CA ILE A 108 0.10 15.72 -16.62
C ILE A 108 1.20 14.93 -15.94
N ILE A 109 2.16 15.63 -15.34
CA ILE A 109 3.14 15.07 -14.44
C ILE A 109 2.79 15.46 -12.99
N GLY A 110 2.92 14.54 -12.04
CA GLY A 110 2.60 14.85 -10.65
C GLY A 110 2.78 13.70 -9.69
N HIS A 111 2.32 13.90 -8.48
CA HIS A 111 2.33 12.87 -7.43
C HIS A 111 1.16 13.05 -6.47
N GLY A 112 0.71 11.98 -5.87
CA GLY A 112 -0.31 12.00 -4.81
C GLY A 112 0.25 11.50 -3.50
N GLY A 113 -0.34 11.93 -2.40
CA GLY A 113 -0.09 11.42 -1.06
C GLY A 113 -1.39 10.97 -0.41
N ASN A 114 -1.40 9.77 0.14
CA ASN A 114 -2.52 9.26 0.94
C ASN A 114 -1.96 8.62 2.20
N THR A 115 -2.45 9.08 3.32
CA THR A 115 -2.10 8.58 4.64
C THR A 115 -3.38 8.41 5.47
N ASP A 116 -3.28 7.84 6.65
CA ASP A 116 -4.44 7.79 7.53
C ASP A 116 -4.83 9.21 7.94
N GLY A 117 -5.99 9.63 7.44
CA GLY A 117 -6.58 10.93 7.73
C GLY A 117 -6.16 12.09 6.84
N PHE A 118 -5.28 11.89 5.83
CA PHE A 118 -4.88 12.97 4.94
C PHE A 118 -4.70 12.47 3.51
N SER A 119 -5.11 13.31 2.56
CA SER A 119 -4.87 13.10 1.13
C SER A 119 -4.35 14.39 0.49
N SER A 120 -3.45 14.25 -0.46
CA SER A 120 -2.91 15.38 -1.21
C SER A 120 -2.62 15.00 -2.66
N ARG A 121 -2.60 16.00 -3.53
CA ARG A 121 -2.23 15.83 -4.92
C ARG A 121 -1.53 17.07 -5.46
N LEU A 122 -0.49 16.82 -6.22
CA LEU A 122 0.22 17.78 -7.05
C LEU A 122 0.13 17.31 -8.50
N MET A 123 -0.36 18.16 -9.41
CA MET A 123 -0.48 17.86 -10.84
C MET A 123 -0.06 19.08 -11.64
N LEU A 124 0.80 18.88 -12.64
CA LEU A 124 1.42 19.93 -13.42
C LEU A 124 1.28 19.62 -14.90
N ASP A 125 0.69 20.54 -15.65
CA ASP A 125 0.80 20.62 -17.10
C ASP A 125 2.04 21.47 -17.43
N LEU A 126 3.11 20.81 -17.84
CA LEU A 126 4.38 21.47 -18.15
C LEU A 126 4.33 22.30 -19.44
N GLU A 127 3.36 22.02 -20.33
CA GLU A 127 3.21 22.72 -21.59
C GLU A 127 2.49 24.05 -21.39
N SER A 128 1.34 24.04 -20.72
CA SER A 128 0.56 25.26 -20.45
C SER A 128 1.07 26.04 -19.23
N GLY A 129 1.91 25.44 -18.37
CA GLY A 129 2.36 26.04 -17.12
C GLY A 129 1.29 26.07 -16.03
N ILE A 130 0.24 25.26 -16.14
CA ILE A 130 -0.84 25.18 -15.16
C ILE A 130 -0.51 24.10 -14.13
N GLY A 131 -0.66 24.45 -12.84
CA GLY A 131 -0.53 23.52 -11.71
C GLY A 131 -1.82 23.40 -10.92
N TYR A 132 -2.15 22.19 -10.49
CA TYR A 132 -3.24 21.90 -9.55
C TYR A 132 -2.67 21.27 -8.29
N ILE A 133 -3.00 21.84 -7.15
CA ILE A 133 -2.54 21.37 -5.84
C ILE A 133 -3.75 21.31 -4.92
N VAL A 134 -3.87 20.19 -4.18
CA VAL A 134 -4.87 20.03 -3.14
C VAL A 134 -4.27 19.29 -1.93
N MET A 135 -4.70 19.69 -0.75
CA MET A 135 -4.40 19.00 0.51
C MET A 135 -5.70 18.92 1.31
N THR A 136 -6.06 17.73 1.74
CA THR A 136 -7.28 17.48 2.52
C THR A 136 -6.94 16.67 3.77
N ASN A 137 -7.75 16.83 4.79
CA ASN A 137 -7.62 16.11 6.05
C ASN A 137 -8.57 14.91 6.14
N GLN A 138 -8.72 14.20 5.05
CA GLN A 138 -9.51 12.97 4.92
C GLN A 138 -8.72 11.88 4.19
N SER A 139 -8.77 10.64 4.70
CA SER A 139 -8.18 9.47 4.04
C SER A 139 -8.83 9.24 2.68
N MET A 140 -8.02 9.01 1.64
CA MET A 140 -8.49 8.62 0.30
C MET A 140 -9.62 9.52 -0.23
N GLU A 141 -9.51 10.82 0.00
CA GLU A 141 -10.50 11.78 -0.47
C GLU A 141 -10.58 11.77 -2.01
N GLU A 142 -11.78 11.67 -2.57
CA GLU A 142 -11.97 11.39 -3.99
C GLU A 142 -12.35 12.63 -4.82
N ASN A 143 -13.15 13.53 -4.29
CA ASN A 143 -13.72 14.64 -5.08
C ASN A 143 -12.64 15.62 -5.54
N TYR A 144 -11.85 16.12 -4.62
CA TYR A 144 -10.78 17.07 -4.92
C TYR A 144 -9.54 16.39 -5.50
N ASN A 145 -9.20 15.20 -5.02
CA ASN A 145 -7.99 14.53 -5.47
C ASN A 145 -8.12 13.84 -6.83
N TYR A 146 -9.32 13.40 -7.21
CA TYR A 146 -9.50 12.56 -8.39
C TYR A 146 -10.54 13.09 -9.41
N GLN A 147 -11.64 13.72 -8.97
CA GLN A 147 -12.66 14.22 -9.88
C GLN A 147 -12.40 15.66 -10.35
N MET A 148 -12.03 16.54 -9.43
CA MET A 148 -11.76 17.93 -9.73
C MET A 148 -10.65 18.17 -10.80
N PRO A 149 -9.58 17.36 -10.87
CA PRO A 149 -8.60 17.47 -11.94
C PRO A 149 -9.18 17.38 -13.36
N GLU A 150 -10.27 16.65 -13.57
CA GLU A 150 -10.91 16.60 -14.88
C GLU A 150 -11.52 17.94 -15.33
N LEU A 151 -11.93 18.77 -14.37
CA LEU A 151 -12.44 20.12 -14.66
C LEU A 151 -11.30 21.06 -15.06
N VAL A 152 -10.09 20.82 -14.59
CA VAL A 152 -8.91 21.66 -14.87
C VAL A 152 -8.20 21.22 -16.15
N PHE A 153 -7.97 19.91 -16.30
CA PHE A 153 -7.10 19.35 -17.34
C PHE A 153 -7.87 18.62 -18.46
N GLY A 154 -9.19 18.65 -18.40
CA GLY A 154 -10.03 17.92 -19.33
C GLY A 154 -10.25 16.47 -18.92
N ARG A 155 -11.07 15.76 -19.68
CA ARG A 155 -11.42 14.37 -19.39
C ARG A 155 -10.19 13.48 -19.37
N ARG A 156 -10.11 12.63 -18.38
CA ARG A 156 -9.07 11.60 -18.32
C ARG A 156 -9.24 10.65 -19.50
N LYS A 157 -8.13 10.36 -20.18
CA LYS A 157 -8.11 9.32 -21.21
C LYS A 157 -8.24 7.95 -20.52
N THR A 158 -9.35 7.31 -20.77
CA THR A 158 -9.56 5.91 -20.39
C THR A 158 -9.05 5.01 -21.52
N ALA A 159 -8.70 3.75 -21.21
CA ALA A 159 -8.50 2.76 -22.27
C ALA A 159 -9.78 2.70 -23.13
N ASP A 160 -9.58 2.59 -24.42
CA ASP A 160 -10.67 2.29 -25.33
C ASP A 160 -11.34 0.96 -24.94
N GLU A 161 -12.57 0.76 -25.40
CA GLU A 161 -13.32 -0.47 -25.12
C GLU A 161 -12.58 -1.72 -25.60
N GLU A 162 -11.70 -1.60 -26.57
CA GLU A 162 -10.93 -2.70 -27.14
C GLU A 162 -9.85 -3.20 -26.17
N THR A 163 -9.18 -2.30 -25.47
CA THR A 163 -8.21 -2.66 -24.39
C THR A 163 -8.93 -3.29 -23.21
N GLN A 164 -10.14 -2.84 -22.86
CA GLN A 164 -10.94 -3.47 -21.80
C GLN A 164 -11.42 -4.88 -22.17
N LYS A 165 -11.69 -5.16 -23.44
CA LYS A 165 -12.09 -6.49 -23.94
C LYS A 165 -10.96 -7.53 -23.88
N GLN A 166 -9.70 -7.10 -23.78
CA GLN A 166 -8.55 -8.02 -23.70
C GLN A 166 -8.34 -8.60 -22.29
N PHE A 167 -9.04 -8.09 -21.29
CA PHE A 167 -8.94 -8.59 -19.93
C PHE A 167 -9.35 -10.06 -19.83
N LYS A 168 -8.47 -10.89 -19.26
CA LYS A 168 -8.73 -12.32 -19.05
C LYS A 168 -9.05 -12.57 -17.58
N PRO A 169 -10.27 -13.02 -17.25
CA PRO A 169 -10.59 -13.44 -15.89
C PRO A 169 -9.58 -14.43 -15.33
N GLY A 170 -9.38 -14.43 -14.03
CA GLY A 170 -8.44 -15.34 -13.39
C GLY A 170 -7.97 -14.89 -12.02
N TYR A 171 -6.89 -15.51 -11.57
CA TYR A 171 -6.26 -15.21 -10.30
C TYR A 171 -5.05 -14.32 -10.52
N TYR A 172 -4.94 -13.28 -9.71
CA TYR A 172 -3.89 -12.26 -9.84
C TYR A 172 -3.22 -12.03 -8.50
N ARG A 173 -1.91 -11.78 -8.52
CA ARG A 173 -1.11 -11.48 -7.34
C ARG A 173 -0.48 -10.10 -7.47
N SER A 174 -0.61 -9.29 -6.44
CA SER A 174 0.16 -8.05 -6.32
C SER A 174 1.62 -8.39 -5.97
N PRO A 175 2.62 -7.79 -6.63
CA PRO A 175 4.01 -7.92 -6.25
C PRO A 175 4.37 -7.17 -4.94
N ARG A 176 3.47 -6.34 -4.41
CA ARG A 176 3.64 -5.69 -3.10
C ARG A 176 3.41 -6.68 -1.96
N THR A 177 4.25 -7.70 -1.89
CA THR A 177 4.21 -8.73 -0.85
C THR A 177 5.60 -9.35 -0.68
N TYR A 178 5.81 -10.01 0.43
CA TYR A 178 7.07 -10.71 0.72
C TYR A 178 7.11 -12.06 -0.02
N LEU A 179 7.58 -12.06 -1.27
CA LEU A 179 7.66 -13.29 -2.07
C LEU A 179 8.79 -14.21 -1.63
N HIS A 180 9.89 -13.62 -1.15
CA HIS A 180 11.13 -14.33 -0.82
C HIS A 180 11.70 -13.87 0.52
N GLY A 181 12.59 -14.67 1.08
CA GLY A 181 13.29 -14.37 2.34
C GLY A 181 12.53 -14.79 3.60
N PRO A 182 13.09 -14.50 4.77
CA PRO A 182 12.55 -14.97 6.05
C PRO A 182 11.17 -14.41 6.40
N LEU A 183 10.80 -13.24 5.83
CA LEU A 183 9.49 -12.62 6.05
C LEU A 183 8.43 -13.08 5.05
N SER A 184 8.73 -14.03 4.16
CA SER A 184 7.78 -14.49 3.14
C SER A 184 6.50 -15.12 3.71
N PHE A 185 6.52 -15.57 4.97
CA PHE A 185 5.34 -16.08 5.67
C PHE A 185 4.27 -14.98 5.91
N LEU A 186 4.67 -13.71 6.00
CA LEU A 186 3.72 -12.59 6.21
C LEU A 186 2.70 -12.48 5.06
N ARG A 187 3.04 -12.94 3.86
CA ARG A 187 2.08 -12.99 2.75
C ARG A 187 0.87 -13.88 3.02
N LEU A 188 1.01 -14.87 3.92
CA LEU A 188 -0.10 -15.75 4.31
C LEU A 188 -1.08 -15.03 5.24
N MET A 189 -0.60 -14.06 6.01
CA MET A 189 -1.43 -13.24 6.91
C MET A 189 -2.10 -12.07 6.16
N MET A 190 -1.45 -11.58 5.08
CA MET A 190 -1.94 -10.50 4.24
C MET A 190 -1.88 -10.93 2.77
N PRO A 191 -2.77 -11.81 2.34
CA PRO A 191 -2.72 -12.33 0.97
C PRO A 191 -3.01 -11.20 -0.03
N SER A 192 -2.01 -10.86 -0.84
CA SER A 192 -2.11 -9.89 -1.94
C SER A 192 -2.54 -10.57 -3.23
N ILE A 193 -3.52 -11.48 -3.14
CA ILE A 193 -4.03 -12.29 -4.24
C ILE A 193 -5.54 -12.06 -4.40
N GLU A 194 -5.98 -11.87 -5.63
CA GLU A 194 -7.38 -11.59 -5.94
C GLU A 194 -7.87 -12.49 -7.08
N LYS A 195 -9.10 -12.98 -6.96
CA LYS A 195 -9.83 -13.57 -8.07
C LYS A 195 -10.60 -12.46 -8.76
N ILE A 196 -10.28 -12.20 -10.01
CA ILE A 196 -10.92 -11.16 -10.81
C ILE A 196 -11.70 -11.84 -11.94
N ASP A 197 -13.00 -11.90 -11.79
CA ASP A 197 -13.89 -12.49 -12.81
C ASP A 197 -14.37 -11.42 -13.79
N ASN A 198 -14.63 -10.20 -13.30
CA ASN A 198 -15.01 -9.05 -14.11
C ASN A 198 -14.36 -7.78 -13.51
N PRO A 199 -13.60 -7.00 -14.27
CA PRO A 199 -13.02 -5.76 -13.79
C PRO A 199 -14.04 -4.79 -13.18
N ALA A 200 -15.24 -4.72 -13.76
CA ALA A 200 -16.30 -3.85 -13.27
C ALA A 200 -16.85 -4.22 -11.89
N GLN A 201 -16.63 -5.45 -11.43
CA GLN A 201 -17.07 -5.94 -10.11
C GLN A 201 -15.98 -5.84 -9.04
N ASN A 202 -14.74 -5.64 -9.43
CA ASN A 202 -13.65 -5.48 -8.50
C ASN A 202 -13.62 -4.04 -7.97
N ARG A 203 -13.65 -3.86 -6.64
CA ARG A 203 -13.70 -2.55 -5.99
C ARG A 203 -12.52 -1.64 -6.35
N ILE A 204 -11.36 -2.21 -6.65
CA ILE A 204 -10.15 -1.49 -7.08
C ILE A 204 -10.23 -1.16 -8.58
N LEU A 205 -10.88 -2.03 -9.38
CA LEU A 205 -10.95 -1.96 -10.83
C LEU A 205 -12.25 -1.32 -11.34
N SER A 206 -13.30 -1.28 -10.51
CA SER A 206 -14.65 -0.84 -10.89
C SER A 206 -14.87 0.66 -10.85
N THR A 207 -13.89 1.41 -10.39
CA THR A 207 -14.00 2.86 -10.47
C THR A 207 -13.85 3.26 -11.93
N ASN A 208 -14.85 3.95 -12.49
CA ASN A 208 -14.87 4.49 -13.86
C ASN A 208 -13.69 5.43 -14.18
N PHE A 209 -12.76 5.59 -13.26
CA PHE A 209 -11.61 6.46 -13.30
C PHE A 209 -10.32 5.78 -13.80
N TRP A 210 -10.34 4.44 -14.06
CA TRP A 210 -9.08 3.73 -14.21
C TRP A 210 -9.01 2.88 -15.46
N THR A 211 -8.05 3.19 -16.28
CA THR A 211 -7.64 2.37 -17.40
C THR A 211 -6.86 1.16 -16.91
N ILE A 212 -7.24 -0.04 -17.35
CA ILE A 212 -6.49 -1.26 -17.10
C ILE A 212 -5.63 -1.53 -18.34
N TYR A 213 -4.34 -1.71 -18.13
CA TYR A 213 -3.43 -2.16 -19.17
C TYR A 213 -3.09 -3.62 -18.93
N GLU A 214 -3.35 -4.48 -19.90
CA GLU A 214 -2.92 -5.88 -19.88
C GLU A 214 -1.84 -6.13 -20.90
N SER A 215 -0.73 -6.75 -20.50
CA SER A 215 0.30 -7.25 -21.41
C SER A 215 1.04 -8.43 -20.77
N LYS A 216 1.19 -9.50 -21.55
CA LYS A 216 1.95 -10.71 -21.17
C LYS A 216 1.57 -11.28 -19.79
N GLY A 217 0.27 -11.25 -19.46
CA GLY A 217 -0.25 -11.78 -18.19
C GLY A 217 -0.05 -10.85 -16.99
N LYS A 218 0.33 -9.60 -17.22
CA LYS A 218 0.37 -8.56 -16.19
C LYS A 218 -0.76 -7.57 -16.39
N ILE A 219 -1.40 -7.18 -15.30
CA ILE A 219 -2.40 -6.12 -15.29
C ILE A 219 -1.82 -4.94 -14.53
N THR A 220 -1.78 -3.79 -15.16
CA THR A 220 -1.39 -2.55 -14.52
C THR A 220 -2.62 -1.69 -14.30
N ILE A 221 -2.78 -1.24 -13.05
CA ILE A 221 -3.82 -0.31 -12.64
C ILE A 221 -3.09 0.96 -12.19
N PRO A 222 -3.25 2.09 -12.89
CA PRO A 222 -2.49 3.30 -12.59
C PRO A 222 -2.58 3.78 -11.15
N VAL A 223 -3.74 3.59 -10.49
CA VAL A 223 -3.93 3.99 -9.09
C VAL A 223 -3.28 3.08 -8.10
N ALA A 224 -3.34 1.78 -8.36
CA ALA A 224 -2.82 0.79 -7.42
C ALA A 224 -1.30 0.79 -7.36
N VAL A 225 -0.63 1.52 -8.28
CA VAL A 225 0.84 1.68 -8.32
C VAL A 225 1.57 0.33 -8.39
N VAL A 226 0.90 -0.70 -8.94
CA VAL A 226 1.44 -2.07 -9.01
C VAL A 226 1.01 -2.73 -10.31
N ASP A 227 1.83 -3.68 -10.74
CA ASP A 227 1.53 -4.57 -11.85
C ASP A 227 1.12 -5.92 -11.27
N TYR A 228 -0.16 -6.25 -11.32
CA TYR A 228 -0.62 -7.57 -10.90
C TYR A 228 -0.18 -8.64 -11.88
N GLU A 229 0.35 -9.73 -11.38
CA GLU A 229 0.75 -10.89 -12.18
C GLU A 229 -0.32 -11.96 -12.15
N LYS A 230 -0.68 -12.50 -13.32
CA LYS A 230 -1.58 -13.66 -13.40
C LYS A 230 -0.91 -14.87 -12.81
N ILE A 231 -1.61 -15.57 -11.92
CA ILE A 231 -1.13 -16.79 -11.28
C ILE A 231 -2.04 -17.97 -11.60
N SER A 232 -1.59 -19.18 -11.33
CA SER A 232 -2.42 -20.38 -11.44
C SER A 232 -3.44 -20.45 -10.30
N ALA A 233 -4.53 -21.19 -10.51
CA ALA A 233 -5.48 -21.50 -9.45
C ALA A 233 -4.79 -22.22 -8.27
N PHE A 234 -3.83 -23.10 -8.56
CA PHE A 234 -3.05 -23.77 -7.53
C PHE A 234 -2.26 -22.77 -6.67
N ASP A 235 -1.57 -21.78 -7.30
CA ASP A 235 -0.83 -20.76 -6.57
C ASP A 235 -1.73 -19.85 -5.73
N PHE A 236 -2.97 -19.65 -6.16
CA PHE A 236 -3.98 -18.95 -5.38
C PHE A 236 -4.38 -19.73 -4.13
N TYR A 237 -4.81 -21.00 -4.30
CA TYR A 237 -5.35 -21.78 -3.20
C TYR A 237 -4.28 -22.32 -2.26
N LYS A 238 -3.05 -22.59 -2.70
CA LYS A 238 -2.00 -23.13 -1.84
C LYS A 238 -1.70 -22.24 -0.62
N ASP A 239 -1.69 -20.92 -0.80
CA ASP A 239 -1.40 -19.99 0.31
C ASP A 239 -2.53 -20.04 1.36
N TYR A 240 -3.80 -20.15 0.94
CA TYR A 240 -4.93 -20.35 1.86
C TYR A 240 -4.90 -21.73 2.54
N ILE A 241 -4.50 -22.78 1.81
CA ILE A 241 -4.34 -24.13 2.38
C ILE A 241 -3.25 -24.12 3.45
N ILE A 242 -2.09 -23.53 3.17
CA ILE A 242 -0.99 -23.41 4.13
C ILE A 242 -1.44 -22.60 5.36
N LEU A 243 -2.14 -21.50 5.17
CA LEU A 243 -2.70 -20.70 6.26
C LEU A 243 -3.68 -21.53 7.11
N GLY A 244 -4.60 -22.27 6.46
CA GLY A 244 -5.56 -23.15 7.13
C GLY A 244 -4.87 -24.24 7.95
N LEU A 245 -3.87 -24.89 7.38
CA LEU A 245 -3.05 -25.89 8.10
C LEU A 245 -2.30 -25.28 9.29
N GLY A 246 -1.77 -24.06 9.13
CA GLY A 246 -1.15 -23.31 10.21
C GLY A 246 -2.11 -23.01 11.36
N ILE A 247 -3.33 -22.54 11.04
CA ILE A 247 -4.38 -22.29 12.04
C ILE A 247 -4.77 -23.59 12.74
N LEU A 248 -4.97 -24.69 12.01
CA LEU A 248 -5.26 -26.00 12.59
C LEU A 248 -4.13 -26.47 13.51
N GLY A 249 -2.86 -26.25 13.14
CA GLY A 249 -1.71 -26.52 13.97
C GLY A 249 -1.71 -25.73 15.30
N ILE A 250 -2.07 -24.46 15.23
CA ILE A 250 -2.22 -23.61 16.43
C ILE A 250 -3.35 -24.13 17.32
N VAL A 251 -4.52 -24.39 16.76
CA VAL A 251 -5.69 -24.93 17.51
C VAL A 251 -5.34 -26.28 18.17
N TYR A 252 -4.70 -27.18 17.43
CA TYR A 252 -4.23 -28.46 17.96
C TYR A 252 -3.25 -28.26 19.12
N SER A 253 -2.32 -27.33 18.98
CA SER A 253 -1.31 -27.02 20.00
C SER A 253 -1.95 -26.48 21.29
N PHE A 254 -2.92 -25.57 21.18
CA PHE A 254 -3.69 -25.08 22.33
C PHE A 254 -4.49 -26.22 22.99
N GLY A 255 -5.20 -27.03 22.21
CA GLY A 255 -5.94 -28.18 22.71
C GLY A 255 -5.04 -29.17 23.48
N THR A 256 -3.88 -29.47 22.91
CA THR A 256 -2.90 -30.37 23.53
C THR A 256 -2.34 -29.83 24.86
N LEU A 257 -2.09 -28.50 24.91
CA LEU A 257 -1.66 -27.83 26.13
C LEU A 257 -2.71 -27.93 27.24
N ILE A 258 -3.95 -27.59 26.94
CA ILE A 258 -5.09 -27.66 27.89
C ILE A 258 -5.27 -29.08 28.38
N ILE A 259 -5.33 -30.07 27.47
CA ILE A 259 -5.47 -31.49 27.84
C ILE A 259 -4.29 -31.95 28.70
N SER A 260 -3.07 -31.55 28.36
CA SER A 260 -1.87 -31.92 29.15
C SER A 260 -1.92 -31.35 30.57
N LEU A 261 -2.39 -30.09 30.70
CA LEU A 261 -2.57 -29.46 32.02
C LEU A 261 -3.66 -30.18 32.86
N LEU A 262 -4.81 -30.45 32.25
CA LEU A 262 -5.91 -31.14 32.93
C LEU A 262 -5.53 -32.54 33.34
N LEU A 263 -4.87 -33.31 32.47
CA LEU A 263 -4.37 -34.65 32.79
C LEU A 263 -3.26 -34.62 33.84
N GLY A 264 -2.41 -33.59 33.83
CA GLY A 264 -1.41 -33.37 34.85
C GLY A 264 -2.03 -33.14 36.23
N ALA A 265 -3.00 -32.23 36.31
CA ALA A 265 -3.77 -31.94 37.52
C ALA A 265 -4.53 -33.18 38.03
N TYR A 266 -5.23 -33.89 37.14
CA TYR A 266 -5.93 -35.13 37.52
C TYR A 266 -5.00 -36.19 38.10
N ARG A 267 -3.79 -36.35 37.56
CA ARG A 267 -2.78 -37.31 38.03
C ARG A 267 -2.19 -36.93 39.36
N LEU A 268 -1.93 -35.67 39.63
CA LEU A 268 -1.51 -35.15 40.91
C LEU A 268 -2.55 -35.49 42.00
N ILE A 269 -3.83 -35.32 41.71
CA ILE A 269 -4.92 -35.62 42.64
C ILE A 269 -5.09 -37.12 42.81
N SER A 270 -5.05 -37.92 41.74
CA SER A 270 -5.31 -39.36 41.76
C SER A 270 -4.08 -40.24 42.10
N ARG A 271 -2.92 -39.63 42.27
CA ARG A 271 -1.64 -40.35 42.55
C ARG A 271 -1.27 -41.47 41.58
N LYS A 272 -1.76 -41.38 40.31
CA LYS A 272 -1.49 -42.39 39.27
C LYS A 272 -0.13 -42.18 38.61
N THR A 273 0.64 -43.25 38.41
CA THR A 273 1.91 -43.23 37.67
C THR A 273 1.69 -43.38 36.16
N VAL A 274 2.63 -42.87 35.37
CA VAL A 274 2.60 -42.91 33.88
C VAL A 274 3.70 -43.85 33.40
N GLU A 275 3.37 -44.70 32.40
CA GLU A 275 4.36 -45.52 31.72
C GLU A 275 5.46 -44.65 31.04
N ARG A 276 6.70 -45.17 31.02
CA ARG A 276 7.87 -44.42 30.52
C ARG A 276 7.73 -44.00 29.03
N SER A 277 7.22 -44.89 28.20
CA SER A 277 6.99 -44.61 26.75
C SER A 277 6.02 -43.47 26.52
N ASP A 278 4.91 -43.45 27.20
CA ASP A 278 3.90 -42.42 27.20
C ASP A 278 4.42 -41.05 27.67
N ARG A 279 5.37 -41.09 28.65
CA ARG A 279 5.97 -39.85 29.18
C ARG A 279 6.82 -39.15 28.14
N THR A 280 7.64 -39.86 27.39
CA THR A 280 8.51 -39.31 26.36
C THR A 280 7.71 -38.67 25.24
N TRP A 281 6.68 -39.36 24.72
CA TRP A 281 5.81 -38.81 23.68
C TRP A 281 5.10 -37.53 24.13
N LYS A 282 4.58 -37.51 25.35
CA LYS A 282 3.89 -36.32 25.91
C LYS A 282 4.82 -35.12 26.08
N VAL A 283 6.06 -35.34 26.47
CA VAL A 283 7.06 -34.27 26.59
C VAL A 283 7.35 -33.68 25.23
N TRP A 284 7.60 -34.50 24.21
CA TRP A 284 7.84 -34.02 22.85
C TRP A 284 6.66 -33.28 22.28
N ASN A 285 5.44 -33.80 22.45
CA ASN A 285 4.23 -33.15 22.01
C ASN A 285 4.02 -31.78 22.69
N LEU A 286 4.28 -31.67 23.97
CA LEU A 286 4.22 -30.43 24.72
C LEU A 286 5.26 -29.41 24.22
N LEU A 287 6.51 -29.84 24.06
CA LEU A 287 7.58 -28.96 23.54
C LEU A 287 7.28 -28.44 22.12
N THR A 288 6.77 -29.31 21.24
CA THR A 288 6.37 -28.94 19.90
C THR A 288 5.21 -27.93 19.91
N SER A 289 4.20 -28.15 20.76
CA SER A 289 3.05 -27.26 20.92
C SER A 289 3.48 -25.90 21.46
N LEU A 290 4.38 -25.84 22.43
CA LEU A 290 4.93 -24.59 22.94
C LEU A 290 5.74 -23.87 21.87
N GLY A 291 6.54 -24.59 21.07
CA GLY A 291 7.30 -24.02 19.95
C GLY A 291 6.38 -23.38 18.88
N ILE A 292 5.30 -24.08 18.50
CA ILE A 292 4.33 -23.57 17.54
C ILE A 292 3.62 -22.30 18.06
N LEU A 293 3.27 -22.27 19.35
CA LEU A 293 2.58 -21.12 19.96
C LEU A 293 3.51 -19.93 20.22
N ALA A 294 4.82 -20.18 20.38
CA ALA A 294 5.79 -19.09 20.57
C ALA A 294 5.89 -18.18 19.32
N VAL A 295 5.68 -18.70 18.12
CA VAL A 295 5.79 -17.93 16.88
C VAL A 295 4.75 -16.79 16.82
N PRO A 296 3.44 -17.03 16.94
CA PRO A 296 2.45 -15.94 16.91
C PRO A 296 2.57 -14.98 18.11
N LEU A 297 3.02 -15.46 19.28
CA LEU A 297 3.22 -14.59 20.44
C LEU A 297 4.37 -13.60 20.24
N ASN A 298 5.46 -14.00 19.58
CA ASN A 298 6.55 -13.09 19.24
C ASN A 298 6.18 -12.07 18.13
N LEU A 299 5.11 -12.31 17.37
CA LEU A 299 4.61 -11.38 16.35
C LEU A 299 3.65 -10.34 16.93
N LEU A 300 3.14 -10.56 18.15
CA LEU A 300 2.20 -9.65 18.82
C LEU A 300 2.91 -8.71 19.83
N MET A 301 4.16 -8.94 20.12
CA MET A 301 5.04 -8.06 20.94
C MET A 301 5.89 -7.18 20.03
#